data_04d927c0795907a7572a7a6b9d832df6
#
_entry.id   04d927c0795907a7572a7a6b9d832df6
#
_cell.length_a   1.000
_cell.length_b   1.000
_cell.length_c   1.000
_cell.angle_alpha   90.00
_cell.angle_beta   90.00
_cell.angle_gamma   90.00
#
_symmetry.space_group_name_H-M   'P 1'
#
loop_
_entity.id
_entity.type
_entity.pdbx_description
1 polymer ?
#
loop_
_entity_poly.entity_id
_entity_poly.type
_entity_poly.pdbx_seq_one_letter_code
_entity_poly.pdbx_strand_id
1 'polypeptide(L)'
;MKKPKIFVACDTNNINQVKKIISQTKCKDLDIGYKFGLEFFYSKGGREFISKLKRKKIFLDLKISDISATSSAAIRSLKDLKNISYITVHANAGYETLKAVKKMARKTNKKLKVLVVTILTSFSNSSLKKIGHTRSVKELVKRQVMLA
;
A
#
# COMPACT_ATOMS: atom_id res chain seq x y z
N MET A 1 0.22 -25.24 -12.51
CA MET A 1 0.97 -23.93 -12.60
C MET A 1 0.38 -22.92 -11.64
N LYS A 2 1.21 -22.04 -11.06
CA LYS A 2 0.73 -20.99 -10.16
C LYS A 2 0.12 -19.86 -10.99
N LYS A 3 -1.14 -19.51 -10.73
CA LYS A 3 -1.84 -18.45 -11.47
C LYS A 3 -1.14 -17.10 -11.33
N PRO A 4 -1.02 -16.30 -12.43
CA PRO A 4 -0.53 -14.94 -12.35
C PRO A 4 -1.35 -14.09 -11.38
N LYS A 5 -0.68 -13.23 -10.60
CA LYS A 5 -1.34 -12.34 -9.63
C LYS A 5 -1.53 -10.96 -10.23
N ILE A 6 -2.76 -10.46 -10.17
CA ILE A 6 -3.12 -9.11 -10.62
C ILE A 6 -3.86 -8.39 -9.49
N PHE A 7 -3.55 -7.12 -9.30
CA PHE A 7 -4.34 -6.23 -8.43
C PHE A 7 -5.06 -5.20 -9.27
N VAL A 8 -6.39 -5.24 -9.24
CA VAL A 8 -7.24 -4.25 -9.90
C VAL A 8 -7.34 -3.02 -9.00
N ALA A 9 -7.02 -1.84 -9.54
CA ALA A 9 -7.12 -0.59 -8.80
C ALA A 9 -8.59 -0.17 -8.66
N CYS A 10 -8.99 0.15 -7.41
CA CYS A 10 -10.30 0.67 -7.07
C CYS A 10 -10.12 2.14 -6.61
N ASP A 11 -9.72 3.00 -7.56
CA ASP A 11 -9.43 4.41 -7.32
C ASP A 11 -10.73 5.24 -7.44
N THR A 12 -11.58 5.15 -6.43
CA THR A 12 -12.89 5.83 -6.30
C THR A 12 -13.32 5.79 -4.83
N ASN A 13 -14.15 6.72 -4.39
CA ASN A 13 -14.80 6.70 -3.07
C ASN A 13 -16.19 6.06 -3.08
N ASN A 14 -16.68 5.63 -4.25
CA ASN A 14 -18.04 5.07 -4.42
C ASN A 14 -18.04 3.55 -4.25
N ILE A 15 -18.63 3.06 -3.16
CA ILE A 15 -18.74 1.63 -2.84
C ILE A 15 -19.47 0.84 -3.94
N ASN A 16 -20.51 1.40 -4.57
CA ASN A 16 -21.24 0.69 -5.62
C ASN A 16 -20.40 0.53 -6.89
N GLN A 17 -19.58 1.54 -7.21
CA GLN A 17 -18.62 1.43 -8.31
C GLN A 17 -17.58 0.33 -8.01
N VAL A 18 -17.06 0.25 -6.79
CA VAL A 18 -16.14 -0.84 -6.39
C VAL A 18 -16.82 -2.21 -6.49
N LYS A 19 -18.07 -2.35 -6.05
CA LYS A 19 -18.84 -3.61 -6.23
C LYS A 19 -18.94 -4.01 -7.71
N LYS A 20 -19.19 -3.04 -8.60
CA LYS A 20 -19.23 -3.26 -10.05
C LYS A 20 -17.88 -3.73 -10.59
N ILE A 21 -16.78 -3.06 -10.22
CA ILE A 21 -15.42 -3.49 -10.59
C ILE A 21 -15.17 -4.94 -10.13
N ILE A 22 -15.47 -5.28 -8.88
CA ILE A 22 -15.27 -6.62 -8.32
C ILE A 22 -16.11 -7.68 -9.08
N SER A 23 -17.34 -7.35 -9.47
CA SER A 23 -18.20 -8.28 -10.20
C SER A 23 -17.74 -8.52 -11.64
N GLN A 24 -17.20 -7.50 -12.30
CA GLN A 24 -16.76 -7.53 -13.70
C GLN A 24 -15.35 -8.10 -13.90
N THR A 25 -14.52 -8.14 -12.85
CA THR A 25 -13.13 -8.59 -12.93
C THR A 25 -12.91 -10.02 -12.44
N LYS A 26 -13.94 -10.87 -12.52
CA LYS A 26 -13.82 -12.30 -12.21
C LYS A 26 -13.14 -13.05 -13.35
N CYS A 27 -12.04 -13.76 -13.05
CA CYS A 27 -11.33 -14.60 -14.01
C CYS A 27 -10.89 -15.89 -13.33
N LYS A 28 -11.06 -17.03 -14.00
CA LYS A 28 -10.65 -18.34 -13.47
C LYS A 28 -9.14 -18.59 -13.57
N ASP A 29 -8.48 -17.96 -14.54
CA ASP A 29 -7.05 -18.18 -14.85
C ASP A 29 -6.11 -17.23 -14.11
N LEU A 30 -6.66 -16.21 -13.45
CA LEU A 30 -5.91 -15.19 -12.72
C LEU A 30 -6.21 -15.22 -11.22
N ASP A 31 -5.20 -14.93 -10.42
CA ASP A 31 -5.33 -14.69 -8.98
C ASP A 31 -5.57 -13.18 -8.76
N ILE A 32 -6.85 -12.77 -8.78
CA ILE A 32 -7.23 -11.36 -8.75
C ILE A 32 -7.41 -10.88 -7.30
N GLY A 33 -6.65 -9.84 -6.94
CA GLY A 33 -6.82 -9.00 -5.75
C GLY A 33 -7.30 -7.59 -6.11
N TYR A 34 -7.53 -6.76 -5.10
CA TYR A 34 -7.99 -5.39 -5.27
C TYR A 34 -7.09 -4.43 -4.49
N LYS A 35 -6.68 -3.34 -5.16
CA LYS A 35 -5.88 -2.27 -4.57
C LYS A 35 -6.81 -1.13 -4.17
N PHE A 36 -6.70 -0.70 -2.92
CA PHE A 36 -7.41 0.46 -2.39
C PHE A 36 -6.40 1.52 -1.95
N GLY A 37 -6.55 2.71 -2.51
CA GLY A 37 -5.75 3.88 -2.15
C GLY A 37 -6.34 4.66 -0.98
N LEU A 38 -5.74 5.83 -0.71
CA LEU A 38 -6.12 6.74 0.38
C LEU A 38 -7.58 7.16 0.28
N GLU A 39 -8.04 7.57 -0.92
CA GLU A 39 -9.39 8.06 -1.15
C GLU A 39 -10.45 7.06 -0.66
N PHE A 40 -10.34 5.81 -1.09
CA PHE A 40 -11.31 4.78 -0.69
C PHE A 40 -11.18 4.40 0.77
N PHE A 41 -9.96 4.23 1.27
CA PHE A 41 -9.73 3.78 2.65
C PHE A 41 -10.28 4.79 3.68
N TYR A 42 -10.13 6.08 3.42
CA TYR A 42 -10.64 7.16 4.27
C TYR A 42 -12.07 7.61 3.97
N SER A 43 -12.69 7.10 2.90
CA SER A 43 -14.08 7.41 2.61
C SER A 43 -15.04 6.82 3.65
N LYS A 44 -16.23 7.41 3.77
CA LYS A 44 -17.28 6.90 4.65
C LYS A 44 -17.63 5.44 4.31
N GLY A 45 -17.36 4.54 5.26
CA GLY A 45 -17.61 3.10 5.09
C GLY A 45 -16.56 2.35 4.26
N GLY A 46 -15.54 3.01 3.70
CA GLY A 46 -14.52 2.36 2.84
C GLY A 46 -13.74 1.27 3.59
N ARG A 47 -13.21 1.58 4.77
CA ARG A 47 -12.49 0.61 5.61
C ARG A 47 -13.39 -0.55 6.05
N GLU A 48 -14.64 -0.27 6.41
CA GLU A 48 -15.63 -1.28 6.78
C GLU A 48 -15.96 -2.19 5.57
N PHE A 49 -16.13 -1.61 4.39
CA PHE A 49 -16.33 -2.39 3.17
C PHE A 49 -15.16 -3.35 2.90
N ILE A 50 -13.91 -2.89 3.03
CA ILE A 50 -12.71 -3.72 2.86
C ILE A 50 -12.72 -4.90 3.85
N SER A 51 -13.14 -4.71 5.09
CA SER A 51 -13.21 -5.76 6.11
C SER A 51 -14.17 -6.89 5.74
N LYS A 52 -15.21 -6.58 4.97
CA LYS A 52 -16.21 -7.54 4.49
C LYS A 52 -15.74 -8.37 3.29
N LEU A 53 -14.66 -7.97 2.60
CA LEU A 53 -14.10 -8.70 1.44
C LEU A 53 -13.23 -9.92 1.86
N LYS A 54 -13.72 -10.76 2.77
CA LYS A 54 -12.95 -11.83 3.44
C LYS A 54 -12.21 -12.80 2.52
N ARG A 55 -12.73 -13.08 1.32
CA ARG A 55 -12.16 -14.03 0.35
C ARG A 55 -11.31 -13.38 -0.74
N LYS A 56 -11.07 -12.07 -0.67
CA LYS A 56 -10.30 -11.31 -1.66
C LYS A 56 -8.94 -10.92 -1.09
N LYS A 57 -7.90 -10.95 -1.92
CA LYS A 57 -6.60 -10.40 -1.57
C LYS A 57 -6.65 -8.89 -1.69
N ILE A 58 -6.23 -8.20 -0.66
CA ILE A 58 -6.28 -6.75 -0.58
C ILE A 58 -4.87 -6.18 -0.56
N PHE A 59 -4.67 -5.15 -1.36
CA PHE A 59 -3.50 -4.31 -1.35
C PHE A 59 -3.89 -2.91 -0.87
N LEU A 60 -3.41 -2.49 0.28
CA LEU A 60 -3.62 -1.14 0.80
C LEU A 60 -2.48 -0.23 0.35
N ASP A 61 -2.78 0.69 -0.56
CA ASP A 61 -1.83 1.67 -1.08
C ASP A 61 -1.94 3.00 -0.31
N LEU A 62 -1.54 2.97 0.98
CA LEU A 62 -1.68 4.10 1.91
C LEU A 62 -0.44 4.98 1.99
N LYS A 63 0.70 4.52 1.45
CA LYS A 63 1.96 5.27 1.43
C LYS A 63 2.31 5.89 2.79
N ILE A 64 2.19 5.09 3.87
CA ILE A 64 2.44 5.55 5.25
C ILE A 64 3.80 6.24 5.33
N SER A 65 3.82 7.46 5.88
CA SER A 65 5.03 8.26 6.03
C SER A 65 4.93 9.06 7.33
N ASP A 66 5.47 8.48 8.42
CA ASP A 66 5.43 9.06 9.76
C ASP A 66 6.57 8.46 10.59
N ILE A 67 6.77 8.91 11.81
CA ILE A 67 7.75 8.36 12.76
C ILE A 67 7.44 6.88 13.07
N SER A 68 8.44 6.16 13.56
CA SER A 68 8.38 4.69 13.78
C SER A 68 7.21 4.25 14.67
N ALA A 69 6.91 5.01 15.74
CA ALA A 69 5.84 4.70 16.67
C ALA A 69 4.47 4.81 15.99
N THR A 70 4.17 5.92 15.31
CA THR A 70 2.91 6.19 14.61
C THR A 70 2.70 5.21 13.46
N SER A 71 3.73 5.02 12.62
CA SER A 71 3.67 4.08 11.49
C SER A 71 3.41 2.64 11.97
N SER A 72 4.05 2.21 13.06
CA SER A 72 3.79 0.88 13.66
C SER A 72 2.39 0.78 14.24
N ALA A 73 1.88 1.83 14.89
CA ALA A 73 0.52 1.87 15.41
C ALA A 73 -0.52 1.77 14.28
N ALA A 74 -0.29 2.47 13.15
CA ALA A 74 -1.13 2.37 11.96
C ALA A 74 -1.19 0.93 11.43
N ILE A 75 -0.06 0.21 11.34
CA ILE A 75 -0.04 -1.20 10.95
C ILE A 75 -0.80 -2.07 11.97
N ARG A 76 -0.59 -1.86 13.26
CA ARG A 76 -1.28 -2.61 14.33
C ARG A 76 -2.79 -2.43 14.29
N SER A 77 -3.28 -1.23 13.94
CA SER A 77 -4.73 -0.94 13.82
C SER A 77 -5.43 -1.76 12.73
N LEU A 78 -4.66 -2.36 11.80
CA LEU A 78 -5.20 -3.20 10.72
C LEU A 78 -5.37 -4.67 11.11
N LYS A 79 -5.22 -5.03 12.39
CA LYS A 79 -5.28 -6.43 12.88
C LYS A 79 -6.60 -7.15 12.58
N ASP A 80 -7.68 -6.42 12.42
CA ASP A 80 -9.02 -6.93 12.06
C ASP A 80 -9.16 -7.23 10.56
N LEU A 81 -8.35 -6.61 9.70
CA LEU A 81 -8.36 -6.80 8.25
C LEU A 81 -7.47 -8.00 7.86
N LYS A 82 -7.94 -9.23 8.09
CA LYS A 82 -7.15 -10.47 7.89
C LYS A 82 -6.81 -10.78 6.43
N ASN A 83 -7.47 -10.16 5.48
CA ASN A 83 -7.32 -10.38 4.03
C ASN A 83 -6.29 -9.46 3.35
N ILE A 84 -5.63 -8.56 4.10
CA ILE A 84 -4.59 -7.70 3.55
C ILE A 84 -3.35 -8.52 3.23
N SER A 85 -2.90 -8.42 1.96
CA SER A 85 -1.69 -9.06 1.45
C SER A 85 -0.51 -8.09 1.34
N TYR A 86 -0.78 -6.83 1.01
CA TYR A 86 0.23 -5.79 0.82
C TYR A 86 -0.21 -4.47 1.44
N ILE A 87 0.78 -3.71 1.91
CA ILE A 87 0.63 -2.32 2.34
C ILE A 87 1.85 -1.51 1.94
N THR A 88 1.66 -0.26 1.52
CA THR A 88 2.75 0.64 1.16
C THR A 88 3.18 1.53 2.31
N VAL A 89 4.50 1.72 2.42
CA VAL A 89 5.16 2.66 3.33
C VAL A 89 6.21 3.43 2.54
N HIS A 90 6.35 4.72 2.79
CA HIS A 90 7.28 5.57 2.05
C HIS A 90 8.72 5.38 2.54
N ALA A 91 9.69 5.31 1.61
CA ALA A 91 11.12 5.23 1.95
C ALA A 91 11.59 6.46 2.74
N ASN A 92 10.98 7.62 2.48
CA ASN A 92 11.30 8.87 3.19
C ASN A 92 10.99 8.83 4.70
N ALA A 93 10.19 7.87 5.17
CA ALA A 93 10.00 7.63 6.60
C ALA A 93 11.29 7.17 7.32
N GLY A 94 12.32 6.78 6.55
CA GLY A 94 13.63 6.39 7.06
C GLY A 94 13.74 4.91 7.45
N TYR A 95 15.00 4.46 7.56
CA TYR A 95 15.33 3.04 7.79
C TYR A 95 14.69 2.48 9.06
N GLU A 96 14.78 3.21 10.19
CA GLU A 96 14.25 2.73 11.46
C GLU A 96 12.73 2.55 11.43
N THR A 97 12.02 3.43 10.73
CA THR A 97 10.57 3.30 10.52
C THR A 97 10.25 2.08 9.65
N LEU A 98 10.97 1.87 8.55
CA LEU A 98 10.77 0.69 7.69
C LEU A 98 10.97 -0.62 8.46
N LYS A 99 12.02 -0.69 9.29
CA LYS A 99 12.33 -1.83 10.16
C LYS A 99 11.24 -2.07 11.19
N ALA A 100 10.77 -1.01 11.86
CA ALA A 100 9.70 -1.09 12.85
C ALA A 100 8.38 -1.55 12.23
N VAL A 101 7.99 -1.00 11.09
CA VAL A 101 6.80 -1.37 10.33
C VAL A 101 6.87 -2.83 9.87
N LYS A 102 8.00 -3.29 9.32
CA LYS A 102 8.20 -4.69 8.91
C LYS A 102 8.01 -5.66 10.09
N LYS A 103 8.58 -5.32 11.26
CA LYS A 103 8.41 -6.10 12.50
C LYS A 103 6.94 -6.13 12.94
N MET A 104 6.26 -4.97 12.92
CA MET A 104 4.85 -4.87 13.30
C MET A 104 3.93 -5.61 12.32
N ALA A 105 4.17 -5.50 10.99
CA ALA A 105 3.41 -6.20 9.97
C ALA A 105 3.43 -7.73 10.20
N ARG A 106 4.60 -8.30 10.50
CA ARG A 106 4.74 -9.73 10.83
C ARG A 106 3.96 -10.15 12.08
N LYS A 107 3.91 -9.27 13.10
CA LYS A 107 3.14 -9.50 14.33
C LYS A 107 1.62 -9.41 14.09
N THR A 108 1.19 -8.47 13.24
CA THR A 108 -0.23 -8.21 12.93
C THR A 108 -0.81 -9.29 12.03
N ASN A 109 -0.08 -9.65 10.97
CA ASN A 109 -0.46 -10.71 10.03
C ASN A 109 0.81 -11.26 9.35
N LYS A 110 1.15 -12.53 9.59
CA LYS A 110 2.34 -13.19 9.02
C LYS A 110 2.38 -13.17 7.47
N LYS A 111 1.23 -13.01 6.80
CA LYS A 111 1.12 -12.95 5.32
C LYS A 111 1.22 -11.53 4.78
N LEU A 112 1.14 -10.50 5.63
CA LEU A 112 1.21 -9.11 5.21
C LEU A 112 2.64 -8.75 4.77
N LYS A 113 2.75 -8.27 3.54
CA LYS A 113 4.01 -7.77 2.96
C LYS A 113 3.99 -6.25 2.92
N VAL A 114 5.08 -5.65 3.36
CA VAL A 114 5.31 -4.21 3.25
C VAL A 114 6.01 -3.95 1.92
N LEU A 115 5.45 -3.05 1.12
CA LEU A 115 6.05 -2.53 -0.10
C LEU A 115 6.56 -1.12 0.17
N VAL A 116 7.81 -0.89 -0.12
CA VAL A 116 8.44 0.43 0.08
C VAL A 116 8.25 1.26 -1.18
N VAL A 117 7.58 2.40 -1.03
CA VAL A 117 7.44 3.41 -2.09
C VAL A 117 8.68 4.31 -2.04
N THR A 118 9.38 4.40 -3.16
CA THR A 118 10.53 5.29 -3.34
C THR A 118 10.08 6.71 -3.67
N ILE A 119 10.65 7.35 -4.69
CA ILE A 119 10.21 8.66 -5.17
C ILE A 119 8.91 8.49 -5.94
N LEU A 120 7.93 9.35 -5.67
CA LEU A 120 6.65 9.35 -6.41
C LEU A 120 6.88 9.70 -7.88
N THR A 121 6.15 9.02 -8.76
CA THR A 121 6.26 9.19 -10.22
C THR A 121 5.90 10.59 -10.73
N SER A 122 5.21 11.39 -9.91
CA SER A 122 4.91 12.81 -10.18
C SER A 122 6.11 13.74 -9.97
N PHE A 123 7.20 13.30 -9.33
CA PHE A 123 8.38 14.12 -9.13
C PHE A 123 9.28 14.15 -10.36
N SER A 124 9.69 15.37 -10.73
CA SER A 124 10.80 15.65 -11.64
C SER A 124 12.06 16.05 -10.84
N ASN A 125 13.22 16.11 -11.51
CA ASN A 125 14.44 16.63 -10.90
C ASN A 125 14.26 18.08 -10.41
N SER A 126 13.49 18.90 -11.15
CA SER A 126 13.24 20.30 -10.78
C SER A 126 12.34 20.39 -9.54
N SER A 127 11.29 19.57 -9.44
CA SER A 127 10.42 19.55 -8.25
C SER A 127 11.15 19.02 -7.02
N LEU A 128 12.05 18.06 -7.16
CA LEU A 128 12.91 17.58 -6.07
C LEU A 128 13.85 18.67 -5.54
N LYS A 129 14.44 19.47 -6.43
CA LYS A 129 15.28 20.63 -6.04
C LYS A 129 14.51 21.65 -5.23
N LYS A 130 13.26 21.94 -5.61
CA LYS A 130 12.38 22.89 -4.89
C LYS A 130 12.08 22.47 -3.44
N ILE A 131 12.13 21.18 -3.13
CA ILE A 131 11.95 20.66 -1.76
C ILE A 131 13.27 20.27 -1.08
N GLY A 132 14.41 20.80 -1.58
CA GLY A 132 15.71 20.70 -0.92
C GLY A 132 16.54 19.45 -1.30
N HIS A 133 16.12 18.64 -2.27
CA HIS A 133 16.96 17.52 -2.72
C HIS A 133 17.98 17.99 -3.76
N THR A 134 19.24 17.65 -3.55
CA THR A 134 20.36 17.94 -4.48
C THR A 134 20.56 16.87 -5.53
N ARG A 135 19.98 15.68 -5.32
CA ARG A 135 20.16 14.50 -6.17
C ARG A 135 19.04 14.35 -7.19
N SER A 136 19.33 13.68 -8.29
CA SER A 136 18.34 13.32 -9.30
C SER A 136 17.34 12.26 -8.79
N VAL A 137 16.15 12.19 -9.42
CA VAL A 137 15.15 11.14 -9.17
C VAL A 137 15.79 9.76 -9.24
N LYS A 138 16.59 9.48 -10.29
CA LYS A 138 17.24 8.19 -10.50
C LYS A 138 18.19 7.79 -9.35
N GLU A 139 18.98 8.73 -8.85
CA GLU A 139 19.90 8.47 -7.74
C GLU A 139 19.16 8.25 -6.42
N LEU A 140 18.11 9.04 -6.14
CA LEU A 140 17.30 8.87 -4.94
C LEU A 140 16.58 7.53 -4.95
N VAL A 141 15.97 7.13 -6.09
CA VAL A 141 15.33 5.82 -6.24
C VAL A 141 16.32 4.69 -5.94
N LYS A 142 17.53 4.72 -6.54
CA LYS A 142 18.57 3.71 -6.28
C LYS A 142 18.92 3.61 -4.79
N ARG A 143 19.12 4.74 -4.12
CA ARG A 143 19.43 4.77 -2.67
C ARG A 143 18.28 4.22 -1.82
N GLN A 144 17.04 4.61 -2.14
CA GLN A 144 15.87 4.17 -1.39
C GLN A 144 15.58 2.68 -1.58
N VAL A 145 15.87 2.12 -2.75
CA VAL A 145 15.80 0.66 -2.97
C VAL A 145 16.78 -0.09 -2.07
N MET A 146 17.98 0.46 -1.83
CA MET A 146 18.96 -0.17 -0.95
C MET A 146 18.57 -0.11 0.54
N LEU A 147 17.60 0.73 0.92
CA LEU A 147 17.04 0.78 2.28
C LEU A 147 15.90 -0.24 2.50
N ALA A 148 15.27 -0.73 1.42
CA ALA A 148 14.09 -1.57 1.47
C ALA A 148 14.41 -3.06 1.67
#